data_f1308cc6cd04f94912ffae844b244ad8
#
_entry.id   f1308cc6cd04f94912ffae844b244ad8
#
_cell.length_a   1.000
_cell.length_b   1.000
_cell.length_c   1.000
_cell.angle_alpha   90.00
_cell.angle_beta   90.00
_cell.angle_gamma   90.00
#
_symmetry.space_group_name_H-M   'P 1'
#
loop_
_entity.id
_entity.type
_entity.pdbx_description
1 polymer ?
#
loop_
_entity_poly.entity_id
_entity_poly.type
_entity_poly.pdbx_seq_one_letter_code
_entity_poly.pdbx_strand_id
1 'polypeptide(L)'
;MEMFNPPHPGEGVRAYMGDSITVSTLAKHLGMTRANLSMILNGRLGISASVAVKLSEAFPNSDPEFWLGMQVQYDLAQVRKKKRTKISPVLSKAA
;
A
#
# COMPACT_ATOMS: atom_id res chain seq x y z
N MET A 1 14.95 -4.28 8.63
CA MET A 1 14.43 -5.61 8.95
C MET A 1 13.20 -5.90 8.12
N GLU A 2 13.15 -7.08 7.57
CA GLU A 2 12.06 -7.48 6.70
C GLU A 2 10.89 -8.00 7.52
N MET A 3 9.69 -7.51 7.22
CA MET A 3 8.50 -7.99 7.92
C MET A 3 7.97 -9.24 7.20
N PHE A 4 7.70 -10.28 7.95
CA PHE A 4 7.20 -11.53 7.39
C PHE A 4 5.77 -11.40 6.89
N ASN A 5 4.91 -10.73 7.65
CA ASN A 5 3.51 -10.49 7.28
C ASN A 5 3.18 -9.00 7.41
N PRO A 6 3.71 -8.16 6.51
CA PRO A 6 3.41 -6.74 6.59
C PRO A 6 1.94 -6.50 6.25
N PRO A 7 1.30 -5.54 6.91
CA PRO A 7 -0.09 -5.22 6.61
C PRO A 7 -0.23 -4.57 5.25
N HIS A 8 -1.41 -4.75 4.65
CA HIS A 8 -1.75 -4.01 3.44
C HIS A 8 -1.89 -2.52 3.80
N PRO A 9 -1.46 -1.60 2.90
CA PRO A 9 -1.58 -0.17 3.19
C PRO A 9 -3.00 0.28 3.55
N GLY A 10 -4.03 -0.44 3.07
CA GLY A 10 -5.41 -0.15 3.43
C GLY A 10 -5.66 -0.20 4.93
N GLU A 11 -4.96 -1.06 5.64
CA GLU A 11 -5.07 -1.10 7.11
C GLU A 11 -4.50 0.17 7.73
N GLY A 12 -3.43 0.70 7.15
CA GLY A 12 -2.87 1.97 7.58
C GLY A 12 -3.84 3.12 7.36
N VAL A 13 -4.52 3.12 6.20
CA VAL A 13 -5.53 4.15 5.93
C VAL A 13 -6.65 4.06 6.96
N ARG A 14 -7.14 2.85 7.26
CA ARG A 14 -8.18 2.68 8.27
C ARG A 14 -7.73 3.20 9.63
N ALA A 15 -6.48 2.95 9.99
CA ALA A 15 -5.94 3.44 11.28
C ALA A 15 -5.95 4.97 11.33
N TYR A 16 -5.57 5.63 10.23
CA TYR A 16 -5.59 7.08 10.16
C TYR A 16 -7.01 7.65 10.16
N MET A 17 -7.96 6.92 9.56
CA MET A 17 -9.36 7.35 9.56
C MET A 17 -9.96 7.36 10.95
N GLY A 18 -9.59 6.40 11.77
CA GLY A 18 -10.21 6.25 13.10
C GLY A 18 -11.69 6.00 12.98
N ASP A 19 -12.44 6.44 13.99
CA ASP A 19 -13.89 6.20 14.06
C ASP A 19 -14.72 7.36 13.51
N SER A 20 -14.11 8.50 13.24
CA SER A 20 -14.86 9.70 12.87
C SER A 20 -14.91 10.00 11.39
N ILE A 21 -14.04 9.37 10.60
CA ILE A 21 -13.98 9.61 9.16
C ILE A 21 -14.60 8.43 8.43
N THR A 22 -15.63 8.69 7.63
CA THR A 22 -16.28 7.64 6.85
C THR A 22 -15.59 7.43 5.52
N VAL A 23 -15.79 6.27 4.90
CA VAL A 23 -15.24 5.96 3.58
C VAL A 23 -15.73 6.99 2.56
N SER A 24 -17.01 7.31 2.58
CA SER A 24 -17.57 8.28 1.63
C SER A 24 -16.94 9.66 1.79
N THR A 25 -16.77 10.11 3.02
CA THR A 25 -16.16 11.41 3.29
C THR A 25 -14.72 11.45 2.81
N LEU A 26 -13.95 10.42 3.13
CA LEU A 26 -12.54 10.40 2.73
C LEU A 26 -12.40 10.29 1.21
N ALA A 27 -13.19 9.45 0.56
CA ALA A 27 -13.14 9.29 -0.89
C ALA A 27 -13.41 10.63 -1.58
N LYS A 28 -14.44 11.33 -1.14
CA LYS A 28 -14.76 12.64 -1.68
C LYS A 28 -13.62 13.62 -1.48
N HIS A 29 -13.04 13.61 -0.29
CA HIS A 29 -11.93 14.50 0.04
C HIS A 29 -10.70 14.23 -0.83
N LEU A 30 -10.43 12.95 -1.11
CA LEU A 30 -9.29 12.55 -1.95
C LEU A 30 -9.58 12.65 -3.45
N GLY A 31 -10.82 12.96 -3.84
CA GLY A 31 -11.18 12.99 -5.24
C GLY A 31 -11.23 11.61 -5.87
N MET A 32 -11.61 10.60 -5.10
CA MET A 32 -11.70 9.20 -5.55
C MET A 32 -13.15 8.74 -5.47
N THR A 33 -13.46 7.69 -6.21
CA THR A 33 -14.75 7.04 -6.02
C THR A 33 -14.74 6.26 -4.71
N ARG A 34 -15.90 6.16 -4.08
CA ARG A 34 -16.04 5.37 -2.87
C ARG A 34 -15.64 3.91 -3.12
N ALA A 35 -16.01 3.40 -4.30
CA ALA A 35 -15.70 2.02 -4.68
C ALA A 35 -14.19 1.77 -4.71
N ASN A 36 -13.42 2.68 -5.32
CA ASN A 36 -11.98 2.53 -5.39
C ASN A 36 -11.34 2.59 -4.01
N LEU A 37 -11.75 3.54 -3.19
CA LEU A 37 -11.22 3.63 -1.84
C LEU A 37 -11.58 2.38 -1.02
N SER A 38 -12.81 1.89 -1.16
CA SER A 38 -13.24 0.67 -0.47
C SER A 38 -12.36 -0.52 -0.87
N MET A 39 -12.00 -0.63 -2.14
CA MET A 39 -11.11 -1.70 -2.59
C MET A 39 -9.73 -1.60 -1.96
N ILE A 40 -9.20 -0.40 -1.81
CA ILE A 40 -7.93 -0.19 -1.11
C ILE A 40 -8.05 -0.63 0.35
N LEU A 41 -9.11 -0.19 1.01
CA LEU A 41 -9.32 -0.50 2.43
C LEU A 41 -9.48 -2.00 2.68
N ASN A 42 -10.02 -2.72 1.71
CA ASN A 42 -10.22 -4.17 1.81
C ASN A 42 -9.06 -4.98 1.23
N GLY A 43 -7.97 -4.33 0.87
CA GLY A 43 -6.78 -5.02 0.40
C GLY A 43 -6.88 -5.57 -1.02
N ARG A 44 -7.87 -5.14 -1.79
CA ARG A 44 -8.08 -5.62 -3.16
C ARG A 44 -7.45 -4.73 -4.22
N LEU A 45 -7.02 -3.55 -3.85
CA LEU A 45 -6.40 -2.60 -4.75
C LEU A 45 -5.20 -1.99 -4.03
N GLY A 46 -4.09 -1.88 -4.74
CA GLY A 46 -2.88 -1.29 -4.19
C GLY A 46 -2.91 0.24 -4.24
N ILE A 47 -1.96 0.83 -3.57
CA ILE A 47 -1.79 2.28 -3.53
C ILE A 47 -0.79 2.68 -4.61
N SER A 48 -1.24 3.53 -5.54
CA SER A 48 -0.38 4.11 -6.57
C SER A 48 0.35 5.34 -6.02
N ALA A 49 1.31 5.82 -6.78
CA ALA A 49 2.01 7.06 -6.42
C ALA A 49 1.05 8.22 -6.26
N SER A 50 0.07 8.32 -7.17
CA SER A 50 -0.94 9.39 -7.10
C SER A 50 -1.75 9.31 -5.80
N VAL A 51 -2.20 8.11 -5.44
CA VAL A 51 -2.97 7.92 -4.21
C VAL A 51 -2.09 8.20 -2.98
N ALA A 52 -0.82 7.79 -3.04
CA ALA A 52 0.10 8.04 -1.93
C ALA A 52 0.28 9.53 -1.67
N VAL A 53 0.40 10.33 -2.73
CA VAL A 53 0.50 11.79 -2.59
C VAL A 53 -0.77 12.36 -1.97
N LYS A 54 -1.94 11.92 -2.46
CA LYS A 54 -3.21 12.39 -1.91
C LYS A 54 -3.36 12.05 -0.44
N LEU A 55 -2.97 10.82 -0.06
CA LEU A 55 -3.05 10.40 1.33
C LEU A 55 -2.12 11.23 2.23
N SER A 56 -0.92 11.54 1.73
CA SER A 56 0.02 12.34 2.52
C SER A 56 -0.48 13.77 2.71
N GLU A 57 -1.22 14.29 1.75
CA GLU A 57 -1.81 15.61 1.87
C GLU A 57 -3.01 15.61 2.83
N ALA A 58 -3.81 14.55 2.77
CA ALA A 58 -4.96 14.41 3.66
C ALA A 58 -4.54 14.10 5.10
N PHE A 59 -3.46 13.38 5.27
CA PHE A 59 -2.94 12.99 6.58
C PHE A 59 -1.51 13.55 6.73
N PRO A 60 -1.36 14.80 7.18
CA PRO A 60 -0.06 15.49 7.15
C PRO A 60 1.07 14.86 7.97
N ASN A 61 0.74 13.92 8.87
CA ASN A 61 1.75 13.20 9.62
C ASN A 61 2.35 12.02 8.83
N SER A 62 1.98 11.91 7.56
CA SER A 62 2.49 10.88 6.68
C SER A 62 3.09 11.52 5.43
N ASP A 63 3.88 10.76 4.69
CA ASP A 63 4.42 11.21 3.42
C ASP A 63 4.19 10.13 2.36
N PRO A 64 4.36 10.46 1.06
CA PRO A 64 4.10 9.47 0.02
C PRO A 64 4.99 8.24 0.14
N GLU A 65 6.22 8.41 0.57
CA GLU A 65 7.17 7.31 0.72
C GLU A 65 6.71 6.32 1.79
N PHE A 66 6.08 6.82 2.84
CA PHE A 66 5.50 5.95 3.87
C PHE A 66 4.45 5.02 3.28
N TRP A 67 3.51 5.58 2.50
CA TRP A 67 2.42 4.80 1.91
C TRP A 67 2.94 3.82 0.86
N LEU A 68 3.86 4.28 0.00
CA LEU A 68 4.44 3.40 -1.02
C LEU A 68 5.33 2.35 -0.39
N GLY A 69 6.02 2.67 0.70
CA GLY A 69 6.83 1.72 1.43
C GLY A 69 6.00 0.57 1.97
N MET A 70 4.81 0.87 2.52
CA MET A 70 3.90 -0.17 2.98
C MET A 70 3.45 -1.06 1.83
N GLN A 71 3.16 -0.46 0.67
CA GLN A 71 2.73 -1.22 -0.49
C GLN A 71 3.84 -2.14 -0.98
N VAL A 72 5.06 -1.63 -1.06
CA VAL A 72 6.21 -2.43 -1.51
C VAL A 72 6.44 -3.63 -0.57
N GLN A 73 6.42 -3.40 0.73
CA GLN A 73 6.61 -4.47 1.70
C GLN A 73 5.54 -5.54 1.56
N TYR A 74 4.29 -5.12 1.43
CA TYR A 74 3.17 -6.04 1.26
C TYR A 74 3.35 -6.86 -0.02
N ASP A 75 3.63 -6.19 -1.15
CA ASP A 75 3.76 -6.86 -2.44
C ASP A 75 4.91 -7.85 -2.44
N LEU A 76 6.06 -7.47 -1.91
CA LEU A 76 7.21 -8.38 -1.83
C LEU A 76 6.89 -9.60 -0.98
N ALA A 77 6.18 -9.41 0.14
CA ALA A 77 5.82 -10.52 0.99
C ALA A 77 4.88 -11.49 0.26
N GLN A 78 3.94 -10.97 -0.54
CA GLN A 78 3.05 -11.83 -1.32
C GLN A 78 3.82 -12.65 -2.35
N VAL A 79 4.76 -12.03 -3.05
CA VAL A 79 5.59 -12.73 -4.04
C VAL A 79 6.44 -13.80 -3.36
N ARG A 80 7.02 -13.47 -2.21
CA ARG A 80 7.90 -14.41 -1.49
C ARG A 80 7.18 -15.62 -0.92
N LYS A 81 5.87 -15.50 -0.68
CA LYS A 81 5.06 -16.60 -0.19
C LYS A 81 4.71 -17.61 -1.28
N LYS A 82 4.78 -17.21 -2.54
CA LYS A 82 4.45 -18.09 -3.64
C LYS A 82 5.63 -18.97 -4.00
N LYS A 83 5.33 -20.24 -4.24
CA LYS A 83 6.36 -21.14 -4.76
C LYS A 83 6.62 -20.80 -6.22
N ARG A 84 7.87 -20.69 -6.56
CA ARG A 84 8.27 -20.39 -7.93
C ARG A 84 9.70 -20.83 -8.15
N THR A 85 10.00 -21.11 -9.40
CA THR A 85 11.37 -21.44 -9.78
C THR A 85 12.21 -20.16 -9.75
N LYS A 86 13.29 -20.23 -9.02
CA LYS A 86 14.22 -19.10 -8.94
C LYS A 86 14.90 -18.89 -10.30
N ILE A 87 14.98 -17.65 -10.72
CA ILE A 87 15.62 -17.31 -11.98
C ILE A 87 17.14 -17.33 -11.78
N SER A 88 17.83 -18.01 -12.68
CA SER A 88 19.27 -18.02 -12.66
C SER A 88 19.85 -16.70 -13.15
N PRO A 89 20.96 -16.24 -12.58
CA PRO A 89 21.60 -15.02 -13.08
C PRO A 89 21.93 -15.11 -14.56
N VAL A 90 21.69 -14.05 -15.29
CA VAL A 90 22.06 -13.95 -16.70
C VAL A 90 23.56 -13.88 -16.87
N LEU A 91 24.20 -13.12 -16.00
CA LEU A 91 25.65 -13.00 -16.00
C LEU A 91 26.23 -13.92 -14.94
N SER A 92 27.36 -14.52 -15.26
CA SER A 92 28.06 -15.27 -14.25
C SER A 92 28.36 -14.33 -13.10
N LYS A 93 28.42 -14.91 -11.91
CA LYS A 93 28.68 -14.14 -10.74
C LYS A 93 30.01 -13.43 -10.90
N ALA A 94 29.91 -12.17 -11.17
CA ALA A 94 31.10 -11.36 -11.22
C ALA A 94 31.60 -11.25 -9.81
N ALA A 95 32.73 -11.46 -9.69
CA ALA A 95 33.28 -11.27 -8.40
C ALA A 95 32.92 -9.90 -7.82
#